data_180f0af1609a588d7569b39287513286
#
_entry.id   180f0af1609a588d7569b39287513286
#
_cell.length_a   1.000
_cell.length_b   1.000
_cell.length_c   1.000
_cell.angle_alpha   90.00
_cell.angle_beta   90.00
_cell.angle_gamma   90.00
#
_symmetry.space_group_name_H-M   'P 1'
#
loop_
_entity.id
_entity.type
_entity.pdbx_description
1 polymer ?
#
loop_
_entity_poly.entity_id
_entity_poly.type
_entity_poly.pdbx_seq_one_letter_code
_entity_poly.pdbx_strand_id
1 'polypeptide(L)'
;MKIKIDNFEIYKLKQAGLSNQQVLKVLQYGEIYDQELRLETIAEASECRNPVIFMERYHKLTFESMERLKKDFEKFPSFSILDDVYPISLSEIYDAPVLLFYKGDLNLLKLPKVAVVGSRTCSQIGTKSVRKVIEELENELVVVSGLARGIDTAAHMSVLQTGGKTIAII
;
A
#
# COMPACT_ATOMS: atom_id res chain seq x y z
N MET A 1 -7.61 1.53 -27.70
CA MET A 1 -7.57 0.38 -26.78
C MET A 1 -8.41 0.75 -25.57
N LYS A 2 -9.36 -0.09 -25.17
CA LYS A 2 -10.15 0.09 -23.96
C LYS A 2 -9.45 -0.64 -22.79
N ILE A 3 -9.38 0.00 -21.64
CA ILE A 3 -8.62 -0.43 -20.47
C ILE A 3 -9.59 -0.61 -19.31
N LYS A 4 -9.66 -1.83 -18.79
CA LYS A 4 -10.34 -2.11 -17.53
C LYS A 4 -9.33 -1.95 -16.39
N ILE A 5 -9.71 -1.19 -15.38
CA ILE A 5 -8.82 -0.93 -14.24
C ILE A 5 -8.95 -2.06 -13.23
N ASP A 6 -7.91 -2.87 -13.13
CA ASP A 6 -7.69 -3.89 -12.09
C ASP A 6 -6.38 -3.60 -11.33
N ASN A 7 -6.00 -4.46 -10.39
CA ASN A 7 -4.79 -4.26 -9.58
C ASN A 7 -3.52 -4.20 -10.40
N PHE A 8 -3.42 -5.00 -11.48
CA PHE A 8 -2.27 -4.94 -12.37
C PHE A 8 -2.26 -3.65 -13.19
N GLU A 9 -3.42 -3.18 -13.63
CA GLU A 9 -3.53 -1.92 -14.35
C GLU A 9 -3.18 -0.73 -13.44
N ILE A 10 -3.65 -0.70 -12.18
CA ILE A 10 -3.24 0.28 -11.18
C ILE A 10 -1.71 0.29 -11.03
N TYR A 11 -1.08 -0.90 -10.90
CA TYR A 11 0.38 -1.03 -10.85
C TYR A 11 1.04 -0.41 -12.07
N LYS A 12 0.54 -0.70 -13.28
CA LYS A 12 1.08 -0.18 -14.54
C LYS A 12 0.95 1.34 -14.64
N LEU A 13 -0.19 1.92 -14.23
CA LEU A 13 -0.39 3.37 -14.14
C LEU A 13 0.61 4.04 -13.21
N LYS A 14 0.88 3.42 -12.04
CA LYS A 14 1.91 3.88 -11.09
C LYS A 14 3.31 3.82 -11.71
N GLN A 15 3.67 2.75 -12.40
CA GLN A 15 4.96 2.60 -13.09
C GLN A 15 5.09 3.59 -14.27
N ALA A 16 4.00 3.96 -14.92
CA ALA A 16 3.98 5.01 -15.95
C ALA A 16 4.15 6.44 -15.36
N GLY A 17 4.08 6.59 -14.03
CA GLY A 17 4.40 7.81 -13.30
C GLY A 17 3.22 8.56 -12.69
N LEU A 18 2.04 7.98 -12.62
CA LEU A 18 0.92 8.60 -11.90
C LEU A 18 1.12 8.49 -10.37
N SER A 19 0.80 9.55 -9.65
CA SER A 19 0.71 9.55 -8.18
C SER A 19 -0.53 8.78 -7.69
N ASN A 20 -0.61 8.50 -6.38
CA ASN A 20 -1.81 7.89 -5.82
C ASN A 20 -3.05 8.74 -6.10
N GLN A 21 -2.97 10.04 -5.84
CA GLN A 21 -4.08 10.95 -6.09
C GLN A 21 -4.53 11.00 -7.56
N GLN A 22 -3.58 10.94 -8.49
CA GLN A 22 -3.90 10.88 -9.91
C GLN A 22 -4.62 9.59 -10.30
N VAL A 23 -4.19 8.46 -9.75
CA VAL A 23 -4.91 7.19 -9.94
C VAL A 23 -6.29 7.24 -9.29
N LEU A 24 -6.44 7.80 -8.09
CA LEU A 24 -7.75 7.98 -7.44
C LEU A 24 -8.73 8.77 -8.32
N LYS A 25 -8.28 9.86 -8.96
CA LYS A 25 -9.12 10.61 -9.92
C LYS A 25 -9.57 9.74 -11.09
N VAL A 26 -8.68 8.91 -11.62
CA VAL A 26 -9.03 7.97 -12.71
C VAL A 26 -10.07 6.96 -12.23
N LEU A 27 -9.93 6.40 -11.03
CA LEU A 27 -10.89 5.45 -10.46
C LEU A 27 -12.25 6.09 -10.25
N GLN A 28 -12.30 7.29 -9.67
CA GLN A 28 -13.55 8.06 -9.48
C GLN A 28 -14.23 8.37 -10.83
N TYR A 29 -13.48 8.72 -11.85
CA TYR A 29 -14.00 8.94 -13.20
C TYR A 29 -14.60 7.66 -13.77
N GLY A 30 -13.92 6.51 -13.62
CA GLY A 30 -14.37 5.21 -14.10
C GLY A 30 -15.68 4.75 -13.43
N GLU A 31 -15.84 4.95 -12.12
CA GLU A 31 -17.06 4.63 -11.38
C GLU A 31 -18.28 5.44 -11.87
N ILE A 32 -18.08 6.75 -12.16
CA ILE A 32 -19.17 7.60 -12.63
C ILE A 32 -19.70 7.14 -13.99
N TYR A 33 -18.82 6.61 -14.84
CA TYR A 33 -19.16 6.29 -16.23
C TYR A 33 -19.32 4.80 -16.52
N ASP A 34 -19.06 3.92 -15.53
CA ASP A 34 -19.14 2.44 -15.64
C ASP A 34 -18.55 1.90 -16.96
N GLN A 35 -17.37 2.41 -17.37
CA GLN A 35 -16.78 2.13 -18.66
C GLN A 35 -15.31 1.73 -18.59
N GLU A 36 -14.92 0.83 -19.49
CA GLU A 36 -13.51 0.70 -19.86
C GLU A 36 -13.00 2.02 -20.45
N LEU A 37 -11.94 2.56 -19.85
CA LEU A 37 -11.40 3.87 -20.23
C LEU A 37 -10.40 3.76 -21.40
N ARG A 38 -10.35 4.78 -22.25
CA ARG A 38 -9.25 4.95 -23.20
C ARG A 38 -8.04 5.58 -22.50
N LEU A 39 -6.84 5.34 -23.01
CA LEU A 39 -5.62 5.90 -22.43
C LEU A 39 -5.63 7.42 -22.39
N GLU A 40 -6.18 8.04 -23.42
CA GLU A 40 -6.37 9.50 -23.51
C GLU A 40 -7.29 10.00 -22.38
N THR A 41 -8.39 9.29 -22.15
CA THR A 41 -9.33 9.59 -21.04
C THR A 41 -8.67 9.41 -19.66
N ILE A 42 -7.85 8.37 -19.51
CA ILE A 42 -7.07 8.17 -18.27
C ILE A 42 -6.09 9.33 -18.03
N ALA A 43 -5.41 9.78 -19.09
CA ALA A 43 -4.49 10.91 -19.01
C ALA A 43 -5.20 12.22 -18.61
N GLU A 44 -6.38 12.48 -19.20
CA GLU A 44 -7.22 13.63 -18.86
C GLU A 44 -7.77 13.54 -17.44
N ALA A 45 -8.41 12.43 -17.07
CA ALA A 45 -9.00 12.22 -15.75
C ALA A 45 -7.97 12.28 -14.62
N SER A 46 -6.74 11.82 -14.86
CA SER A 46 -5.65 11.88 -13.90
C SER A 46 -5.15 13.30 -13.62
N GLU A 47 -5.46 14.26 -14.50
CA GLU A 47 -4.89 15.61 -14.47
C GLU A 47 -3.35 15.62 -14.40
N CYS A 48 -2.71 14.65 -15.07
CA CYS A 48 -1.26 14.57 -15.04
C CYS A 48 -0.63 15.77 -15.75
N ARG A 49 0.47 16.29 -15.20
CA ARG A 49 1.13 17.50 -15.71
C ARG A 49 1.58 17.38 -17.17
N ASN A 50 1.95 16.16 -17.59
CA ASN A 50 2.42 15.92 -18.96
C ASN A 50 1.80 14.63 -19.52
N PRO A 51 0.61 14.71 -20.14
CA PRO A 51 -0.10 13.56 -20.66
C PRO A 51 0.67 12.83 -21.77
N VAL A 52 1.45 13.53 -22.59
CA VAL A 52 2.23 12.92 -23.67
C VAL A 52 3.30 11.99 -23.08
N ILE A 53 4.09 12.48 -22.13
CA ILE A 53 5.13 11.66 -21.48
C ILE A 53 4.51 10.47 -20.72
N PHE A 54 3.37 10.66 -20.06
CA PHE A 54 2.64 9.58 -19.41
C PHE A 54 2.23 8.50 -20.41
N MET A 55 1.58 8.87 -21.51
CA MET A 55 1.14 7.94 -22.55
C MET A 55 2.32 7.20 -23.21
N GLU A 56 3.41 7.89 -23.50
CA GLU A 56 4.65 7.26 -24.04
C GLU A 56 5.21 6.21 -23.06
N ARG A 57 5.32 6.52 -21.76
CA ARG A 57 5.76 5.58 -20.73
C ARG A 57 4.81 4.39 -20.61
N TYR A 58 3.51 4.65 -20.61
CA TYR A 58 2.51 3.59 -20.55
C TYR A 58 2.60 2.65 -21.77
N HIS A 59 2.74 3.19 -22.99
CA HIS A 59 2.94 2.39 -24.20
C HIS A 59 4.22 1.56 -24.13
N LYS A 60 5.32 2.15 -23.68
CA LYS A 60 6.59 1.43 -23.51
C LYS A 60 6.45 0.26 -22.54
N LEU A 61 5.79 0.45 -21.39
CA LEU A 61 5.50 -0.62 -20.45
C LEU A 61 4.64 -1.72 -21.07
N THR A 62 3.63 -1.34 -21.87
CA THR A 62 2.68 -2.26 -22.49
C THR A 62 3.31 -3.09 -23.60
N PHE A 63 4.15 -2.50 -24.45
CA PHE A 63 4.65 -3.17 -25.65
C PHE A 63 6.08 -3.71 -25.54
N GLU A 64 6.93 -3.08 -24.71
CA GLU A 64 8.35 -3.45 -24.62
C GLU A 64 8.70 -4.18 -23.30
N SER A 65 7.94 -4.01 -22.25
CA SER A 65 8.30 -4.45 -20.89
C SER A 65 7.22 -5.24 -20.18
N MET A 66 6.16 -5.66 -20.86
CA MET A 66 4.98 -6.28 -20.24
C MET A 66 5.30 -7.54 -19.43
N GLU A 67 6.11 -8.44 -19.98
CA GLU A 67 6.45 -9.70 -19.29
C GLU A 67 7.23 -9.45 -18.00
N ARG A 68 8.20 -8.52 -18.05
CA ARG A 68 8.97 -8.11 -16.88
C ARG A 68 8.07 -7.47 -15.84
N LEU A 69 7.17 -6.58 -16.27
CA LEU A 69 6.24 -5.87 -15.39
C LEU A 69 5.30 -6.85 -14.68
N LYS A 70 4.75 -7.84 -15.40
CA LYS A 70 3.92 -8.90 -14.82
C LYS A 70 4.71 -9.73 -13.80
N LYS A 71 5.90 -10.16 -14.15
CA LYS A 71 6.77 -10.92 -13.25
C LYS A 71 7.10 -10.14 -11.97
N ASP A 72 7.30 -8.84 -12.07
CA ASP A 72 7.57 -7.99 -10.90
C ASP A 72 6.31 -7.82 -10.05
N PHE A 73 5.14 -7.65 -10.66
CA PHE A 73 3.85 -7.56 -9.98
C PHE A 73 3.47 -8.86 -9.26
N GLU A 74 3.70 -10.01 -9.89
CA GLU A 74 3.34 -11.33 -9.37
C GLU A 74 4.28 -11.86 -8.26
N LYS A 75 5.36 -11.15 -7.93
CA LYS A 75 6.27 -11.54 -6.83
C LYS A 75 5.59 -11.63 -5.48
N PHE A 76 4.61 -10.77 -5.25
CA PHE A 76 3.84 -10.73 -4.02
C PHE A 76 2.37 -10.53 -4.35
N PRO A 77 1.45 -11.14 -3.60
CA PRO A 77 0.04 -10.83 -3.73
C PRO A 77 -0.21 -9.36 -3.39
N SER A 78 -1.23 -8.79 -4.00
CA SER A 78 -1.58 -7.38 -3.84
C SER A 78 -3.07 -7.21 -3.61
N PHE A 79 -3.43 -6.09 -3.02
CA PHE A 79 -4.79 -5.58 -2.97
C PHE A 79 -4.78 -4.06 -3.20
N SER A 80 -5.87 -3.54 -3.71
CA SER A 80 -6.02 -2.13 -4.02
C SER A 80 -7.16 -1.49 -3.23
N ILE A 81 -7.31 -0.20 -3.39
CA ILE A 81 -8.41 0.57 -2.80
C ILE A 81 -9.79 0.12 -3.32
N LEU A 82 -9.84 -0.68 -4.39
CA LEU A 82 -11.07 -1.28 -4.93
C LEU A 82 -11.48 -2.59 -4.24
N ASP A 83 -10.62 -3.16 -3.41
CA ASP A 83 -10.85 -4.45 -2.77
C ASP A 83 -11.48 -4.27 -1.38
N ASP A 84 -12.46 -5.11 -1.02
CA ASP A 84 -13.17 -5.08 0.27
C ASP A 84 -12.25 -5.23 1.49
N VAL A 85 -11.06 -5.80 1.31
CA VAL A 85 -10.06 -5.95 2.37
C VAL A 85 -9.32 -4.65 2.67
N TYR A 86 -9.43 -3.62 1.81
CA TYR A 86 -8.73 -2.36 1.99
C TYR A 86 -9.26 -1.63 3.24
N PRO A 87 -8.39 -1.20 4.18
CA PRO A 87 -8.83 -0.55 5.41
C PRO A 87 -9.47 0.82 5.14
N ILE A 88 -10.72 1.02 5.58
CA ILE A 88 -11.43 2.30 5.42
C ILE A 88 -10.62 3.48 5.96
N SER A 89 -10.02 3.34 7.15
CA SER A 89 -9.18 4.40 7.74
C SER A 89 -7.97 4.78 6.88
N LEU A 90 -7.49 3.86 6.03
CA LEU A 90 -6.39 4.13 5.10
C LEU A 90 -6.89 4.85 3.83
N SER A 91 -8.14 4.62 3.40
CA SER A 91 -8.71 5.33 2.25
C SER A 91 -9.02 6.81 2.57
N GLU A 92 -9.17 7.16 3.84
CA GLU A 92 -9.50 8.52 4.30
C GLU A 92 -8.29 9.46 4.39
N ILE A 93 -7.06 8.94 4.33
CA ILE A 93 -5.88 9.80 4.36
C ILE A 93 -5.67 10.53 3.02
N TYR A 94 -5.06 11.71 3.07
CA TYR A 94 -4.87 12.58 1.90
C TYR A 94 -4.17 11.88 0.72
N ASP A 95 -3.14 11.09 0.94
CA ASP A 95 -2.41 10.34 -0.12
C ASP A 95 -2.55 8.85 0.11
N ALA A 96 -3.80 8.36 0.08
CA ALA A 96 -4.11 6.94 0.25
C ALA A 96 -3.35 6.09 -0.79
N PRO A 97 -2.59 5.06 -0.38
CA PRO A 97 -1.91 4.17 -1.31
C PRO A 97 -2.92 3.35 -2.09
N VAL A 98 -3.01 3.58 -3.40
CA VAL A 98 -4.02 2.92 -4.26
C VAL A 98 -3.80 1.42 -4.45
N LEU A 99 -2.58 0.94 -4.21
CA LEU A 99 -2.20 -0.47 -4.34
C LEU A 99 -1.18 -0.82 -3.27
N LEU A 100 -1.36 -1.96 -2.62
CA LEU A 100 -0.47 -2.49 -1.59
C LEU A 100 -0.09 -3.93 -1.93
N PHE A 101 1.19 -4.24 -1.80
CA PHE A 101 1.70 -5.61 -1.82
C PHE A 101 1.79 -6.14 -0.40
N TYR A 102 1.55 -7.43 -0.20
CA TYR A 102 1.59 -8.00 1.13
C TYR A 102 2.22 -9.38 1.18
N LYS A 103 2.60 -9.77 2.39
CA LYS A 103 3.02 -11.12 2.74
C LYS A 103 2.50 -11.44 4.13
N GLY A 104 1.73 -12.49 4.26
CA GLY A 104 1.14 -12.92 5.54
C GLY A 104 -0.38 -12.93 5.53
N ASP A 105 -0.98 -12.79 6.72
CA ASP A 105 -2.43 -12.92 6.91
C ASP A 105 -3.14 -11.55 6.86
N LEU A 106 -3.91 -11.30 5.81
CA LEU A 106 -4.73 -10.08 5.66
C LEU A 106 -5.85 -9.95 6.70
N ASN A 107 -6.26 -11.04 7.37
CA ASN A 107 -7.27 -10.93 8.42
C ASN A 107 -6.82 -10.05 9.58
N LEU A 108 -5.52 -9.84 9.77
CA LEU A 108 -4.98 -8.91 10.77
C LEU A 108 -5.43 -7.46 10.50
N LEU A 109 -5.73 -7.10 9.25
CA LEU A 109 -6.23 -5.77 8.91
C LEU A 109 -7.62 -5.48 9.48
N LYS A 110 -8.40 -6.51 9.83
CA LYS A 110 -9.74 -6.38 10.41
C LYS A 110 -9.72 -6.23 11.94
N LEU A 111 -8.61 -6.55 12.58
CA LEU A 111 -8.48 -6.51 14.04
C LEU A 111 -8.15 -5.09 14.54
N PRO A 112 -8.48 -4.77 15.79
CA PRO A 112 -8.04 -3.52 16.42
C PRO A 112 -6.52 -3.42 16.42
N LYS A 113 -5.99 -2.22 16.16
CA LYS A 113 -4.56 -1.99 15.95
C LYS A 113 -4.05 -0.81 16.76
N VAL A 114 -2.77 -0.87 17.14
CA VAL A 114 -2.03 0.24 17.72
C VAL A 114 -0.70 0.42 16.99
N ALA A 115 -0.38 1.67 16.64
CA ALA A 115 0.91 1.99 16.05
C ALA A 115 1.96 2.20 17.13
N VAL A 116 3.11 1.54 17.00
CA VAL A 116 4.27 1.74 17.87
C VAL A 116 5.43 2.19 16.99
N VAL A 117 5.84 3.44 17.15
CA VAL A 117 6.89 4.09 16.34
C VAL A 117 7.86 4.84 17.23
N GLY A 118 9.10 4.98 16.76
CA GLY A 118 10.07 5.75 17.53
C GLY A 118 11.47 5.83 16.90
N SER A 119 12.44 6.21 17.70
CA SER A 119 13.80 6.44 17.26
C SER A 119 14.46 5.18 16.69
N ARG A 120 15.18 5.35 15.58
CA ARG A 120 16.07 4.31 15.00
C ARG A 120 17.29 4.03 15.86
N THR A 121 17.65 4.99 16.72
CA THR A 121 18.72 4.86 17.75
C THR A 121 18.05 5.03 19.11
N CYS A 122 17.64 3.93 19.71
CA CYS A 122 16.96 3.94 21.02
C CYS A 122 17.91 3.51 22.12
N SER A 123 17.67 4.02 23.35
CA SER A 123 18.37 3.59 24.56
C SER A 123 17.83 2.23 25.04
N GLN A 124 18.58 1.60 25.93
CA GLN A 124 18.10 0.40 26.62
C GLN A 124 16.81 0.65 27.43
N ILE A 125 16.65 1.86 27.97
CA ILE A 125 15.43 2.26 28.66
C ILE A 125 14.26 2.27 27.68
N GLY A 126 14.43 2.89 26.49
CA GLY A 126 13.40 2.91 25.46
C GLY A 126 12.95 1.51 25.04
N THR A 127 13.89 0.60 24.80
CA THR A 127 13.58 -0.81 24.48
C THR A 127 12.81 -1.50 25.60
N LYS A 128 13.22 -1.31 26.87
CA LYS A 128 12.51 -1.88 28.02
C LYS A 128 11.09 -1.30 28.18
N SER A 129 10.92 -0.01 27.94
CA SER A 129 9.60 0.65 28.00
C SER A 129 8.65 0.11 26.95
N VAL A 130 9.12 -0.04 25.69
CA VAL A 130 8.32 -0.66 24.62
C VAL A 130 7.89 -2.07 24.99
N ARG A 131 8.82 -2.89 25.48
CA ARG A 131 8.51 -4.26 25.91
C ARG A 131 7.43 -4.27 26.98
N LYS A 132 7.56 -3.44 28.01
CA LYS A 132 6.56 -3.34 29.09
C LYS A 132 5.18 -2.96 28.55
N VAL A 133 5.11 -1.95 27.69
CA VAL A 133 3.84 -1.55 27.04
C VAL A 133 3.23 -2.70 26.25
N ILE A 134 4.03 -3.43 25.45
CA ILE A 134 3.54 -4.57 24.68
C ILE A 134 3.03 -5.70 25.59
N GLU A 135 3.73 -5.99 26.69
CA GLU A 135 3.29 -6.98 27.66
C GLU A 135 1.94 -6.58 28.30
N GLU A 136 1.73 -5.29 28.60
CA GLU A 136 0.48 -4.76 29.17
C GLU A 136 -0.69 -4.78 28.18
N LEU A 137 -0.46 -4.85 26.85
CA LEU A 137 -1.51 -5.00 25.85
C LEU A 137 -2.13 -6.41 25.78
N GLU A 138 -1.57 -7.40 26.48
CA GLU A 138 -2.06 -8.78 26.61
C GLU A 138 -2.48 -9.44 25.27
N ASN A 139 -1.86 -9.03 24.15
CA ASN A 139 -2.16 -9.46 22.79
C ASN A 139 -3.59 -9.12 22.28
N GLU A 140 -4.29 -8.20 22.92
CA GLU A 140 -5.61 -7.76 22.47
C GLU A 140 -5.59 -6.93 21.18
N LEU A 141 -4.44 -6.29 20.90
CA LEU A 141 -4.24 -5.42 19.76
C LEU A 141 -3.18 -5.97 18.80
N VAL A 142 -3.38 -5.72 17.51
CA VAL A 142 -2.31 -5.92 16.52
C VAL A 142 -1.38 -4.71 16.56
N VAL A 143 -0.08 -4.96 16.77
CA VAL A 143 0.92 -3.88 16.75
C VAL A 143 1.36 -3.60 15.33
N VAL A 144 1.26 -2.35 14.91
CA VAL A 144 1.71 -1.88 13.59
C VAL A 144 2.98 -1.05 13.76
N SER A 145 4.02 -1.36 12.99
CA SER A 145 5.28 -0.60 13.03
C SER A 145 6.02 -0.65 11.68
N GLY A 146 7.04 0.20 11.50
CA GLY A 146 7.74 0.41 10.23
C GLY A 146 8.92 -0.53 9.96
N LEU A 147 9.12 -1.58 10.77
CA LEU A 147 10.24 -2.53 10.66
C LEU A 147 11.64 -1.86 10.68
N ALA A 148 11.75 -0.62 11.11
CA ALA A 148 13.03 0.08 11.23
C ALA A 148 13.84 -0.42 12.44
N ARG A 149 15.14 -0.10 12.46
CA ARG A 149 15.97 -0.33 13.65
C ARG A 149 15.43 0.45 14.85
N GLY A 150 15.76 0.02 16.06
CA GLY A 150 15.41 0.73 17.30
C GLY A 150 14.01 0.34 17.82
N ILE A 151 13.16 1.32 18.06
CA ILE A 151 11.84 1.14 18.67
C ILE A 151 10.96 0.19 17.86
N ASP A 152 10.93 0.32 16.55
CA ASP A 152 10.10 -0.52 15.67
C ASP A 152 10.51 -2.00 15.79
N THR A 153 11.83 -2.28 15.72
CA THR A 153 12.35 -3.64 15.94
C THR A 153 12.00 -4.15 17.33
N ALA A 154 12.15 -3.32 18.37
CA ALA A 154 11.81 -3.69 19.74
C ALA A 154 10.33 -4.05 19.89
N ALA A 155 9.44 -3.27 19.23
CA ALA A 155 8.01 -3.53 19.24
C ALA A 155 7.68 -4.88 18.59
N HIS A 156 8.14 -5.12 17.35
CA HIS A 156 7.89 -6.40 16.66
C HIS A 156 8.43 -7.59 17.45
N MET A 157 9.66 -7.51 17.96
CA MET A 157 10.27 -8.60 18.74
C MET A 157 9.52 -8.88 20.03
N SER A 158 9.07 -7.84 20.75
CA SER A 158 8.30 -8.01 21.98
C SER A 158 6.96 -8.70 21.73
N VAL A 159 6.24 -8.26 20.68
CA VAL A 159 4.97 -8.90 20.27
C VAL A 159 5.15 -10.37 19.93
N LEU A 160 6.17 -10.71 19.14
CA LEU A 160 6.44 -12.09 18.76
C LEU A 160 6.83 -12.96 19.97
N GLN A 161 7.55 -12.40 20.95
CA GLN A 161 7.92 -13.10 22.19
C GLN A 161 6.71 -13.40 23.09
N THR A 162 5.68 -12.57 23.06
CA THR A 162 4.43 -12.78 23.79
C THR A 162 3.40 -13.61 23.03
N GLY A 163 3.70 -14.03 21.79
CA GLY A 163 2.76 -14.76 20.94
C GLY A 163 1.67 -13.88 20.30
N GLY A 164 1.85 -12.57 20.34
CA GLY A 164 0.92 -11.59 19.75
C GLY A 164 1.02 -11.47 18.25
N LYS A 165 0.28 -10.51 17.70
CA LYS A 165 0.14 -10.26 16.25
C LYS A 165 0.73 -8.91 15.87
N THR A 166 1.46 -8.85 14.76
CA THR A 166 2.10 -7.61 14.32
C THR A 166 2.06 -7.46 12.81
N ILE A 167 1.99 -6.21 12.33
CA ILE A 167 2.04 -5.82 10.92
C ILE A 167 3.23 -4.89 10.72
N ALA A 168 4.07 -5.21 9.76
CA ALA A 168 5.18 -4.35 9.32
C ALA A 168 4.77 -3.56 8.06
N ILE A 169 4.98 -2.25 8.09
CA ILE A 169 4.79 -1.34 6.95
C ILE A 169 6.17 -0.91 6.45
N ILE A 170 6.52 -1.23 5.20
CA ILE A 170 7.84 -1.00 4.59
C ILE A 170 7.74 -0.28 3.25
#